data_433c40772f154a835110e2fe29f29af9
#
_entry.id   433c40772f154a835110e2fe29f29af9
#
_cell.length_a   1.000
_cell.length_b   1.000
_cell.length_c   1.000
_cell.angle_alpha   90.00
_cell.angle_beta   90.00
_cell.angle_gamma   90.00
#
_symmetry.space_group_name_H-M   'P 1'
#
loop_
_entity.id
_entity.type
_entity.pdbx_description
1 polymer ?
#
loop_
_entity_poly.entity_id
_entity_poly.type
_entity_poly.pdbx_seq_one_letter_code
_entity_poly.pdbx_strand_id
1 'polypeptide(L)'
;MLPITDHLLHLLGLEKTTFRIYAVSTLLLFLLFFLFRLLLRFLRLCRSFYITCRRLRCFPQPPRRNWLLGHLGMYLPNEAGLQDEKKVLDNMHHILLVWMGPVLPLLVLVHPDYIKPILGASAAIAPKDDLFYGFLKPWLGDGLLLSKGDKWSRHRRLLTPAFHFDILKPYMKIFNQCTDIMHAKWRRLAEGSVVSLDMFEHISLMTLDSLQKCVFSYNSNCQEKMSDYISAIIELSALAVRRQYRLHHYLDFIYYRSADGRRFRQACDMVHHFTTEVIQERRQALRQQGAEAWLKAKQGKTLDFIDVLLLARDEDGKELSDEDIRAEADTFMFEGHDTTSSGLSWVLFNLAKYPEYQEKCREEIQEVMKGRELEELEWDDLTQLPFTTMCIKESLRQYPPVTLVSRQCTEDIKLPDGRIIPKGMGARLGCLGQTHLQAVPPXVYNPYRFDPDNPQQRSPLAYVPFSAGPRNCIGQSFAMAEMRVVVALTLLRFRLSVDRTRKVRRKPELILRTESGIWLKVEPLPPRA
;
A
#
# COMPACT_ATOMS: atom_id res chain seq x y z
N MET A 1 1.20 36.47 -46.68
CA MET A 1 0.69 36.95 -45.39
C MET A 1 -0.29 38.07 -45.50
N LEU A 2 -0.01 39.15 -46.27
CA LEU A 2 -0.96 40.30 -46.42
C LEU A 2 -2.38 39.91 -46.82
N PRO A 3 -2.62 39.00 -47.79
CA PRO A 3 -4.02 38.63 -48.13
C PRO A 3 -4.77 37.92 -46.99
N ILE A 4 -4.06 37.13 -46.15
CA ILE A 4 -4.66 36.39 -45.02
C ILE A 4 -5.01 37.36 -43.89
N THR A 5 -4.14 38.33 -43.60
CA THR A 5 -4.41 39.39 -42.63
C THR A 5 -5.60 40.25 -43.03
N ASP A 6 -5.71 40.59 -44.34
CA ASP A 6 -6.85 41.35 -44.86
C ASP A 6 -8.17 40.57 -44.66
N HIS A 7 -8.14 39.28 -44.98
CA HIS A 7 -9.34 38.43 -44.80
C HIS A 7 -9.75 38.32 -43.34
N LEU A 8 -8.78 38.16 -42.43
CA LEU A 8 -9.01 38.08 -40.97
C LEU A 8 -9.57 39.42 -40.42
N LEU A 9 -9.01 40.54 -40.83
CA LEU A 9 -9.51 41.86 -40.40
C LEU A 9 -10.97 42.08 -40.84
N HIS A 10 -11.27 41.66 -42.08
CA HIS A 10 -12.66 41.73 -42.62
C HIS A 10 -13.62 40.85 -41.80
N LEU A 11 -13.19 39.61 -41.48
CA LEU A 11 -13.96 38.63 -40.71
C LEU A 11 -14.24 39.10 -39.27
N LEU A 12 -13.31 39.88 -38.70
CA LEU A 12 -13.41 40.43 -37.34
C LEU A 12 -14.10 41.80 -37.30
N GLY A 13 -14.52 42.35 -38.48
CA GLY A 13 -15.20 43.63 -38.57
C GLY A 13 -14.33 44.84 -38.18
N LEU A 14 -13.00 44.72 -38.37
CA LEU A 14 -12.05 45.74 -37.93
C LEU A 14 -11.59 46.59 -39.11
N GLU A 15 -11.61 47.93 -38.95
CA GLU A 15 -11.10 48.86 -39.96
C GLU A 15 -9.60 48.65 -40.23
N LYS A 16 -9.21 48.77 -41.48
CA LYS A 16 -7.82 48.66 -41.93
C LYS A 16 -7.01 49.89 -41.50
N THR A 17 -6.23 49.71 -40.43
CA THR A 17 -5.20 50.69 -40.10
C THR A 17 -3.85 49.96 -40.15
N THR A 18 -2.80 50.67 -40.51
CA THR A 18 -1.45 50.12 -40.59
C THR A 18 -1.08 49.38 -39.31
N PHE A 19 -1.40 49.92 -38.15
CA PHE A 19 -1.15 49.35 -36.84
C PHE A 19 -1.84 47.99 -36.67
N ARG A 20 -3.15 47.91 -37.05
CA ARG A 20 -3.92 46.66 -36.92
C ARG A 20 -3.38 45.56 -37.84
N ILE A 21 -2.94 45.90 -39.04
CA ILE A 21 -2.35 44.95 -39.97
C ILE A 21 -1.06 44.35 -39.35
N TYR A 22 -0.16 45.20 -38.81
CA TYR A 22 1.06 44.74 -38.16
C TYR A 22 0.74 43.90 -36.92
N ALA A 23 -0.23 44.32 -36.10
CA ALA A 23 -0.62 43.57 -34.88
C ALA A 23 -1.14 42.17 -35.24
N VAL A 24 -2.04 42.05 -36.22
CA VAL A 24 -2.60 40.76 -36.65
C VAL A 24 -1.50 39.89 -37.30
N SER A 25 -0.63 40.49 -38.13
CA SER A 25 0.49 39.74 -38.74
C SER A 25 1.43 39.19 -37.67
N THR A 26 1.76 39.98 -36.65
CA THR A 26 2.61 39.58 -35.55
C THR A 26 1.95 38.44 -34.75
N LEU A 27 0.66 38.55 -34.46
CA LEU A 27 -0.13 37.54 -33.76
C LEU A 27 -0.13 36.22 -34.55
N LEU A 28 -0.33 36.29 -35.88
CA LEU A 28 -0.29 35.12 -36.77
C LEU A 28 1.09 34.47 -36.77
N LEU A 29 2.15 35.27 -36.78
CA LEU A 29 3.52 34.72 -36.70
C LEU A 29 3.78 34.00 -35.38
N PHE A 30 3.30 34.59 -34.25
CA PHE A 30 3.39 33.94 -32.94
C PHE A 30 2.59 32.64 -32.93
N LEU A 31 1.39 32.63 -33.46
CA LEU A 31 0.56 31.42 -33.54
C LEU A 31 1.21 30.35 -34.39
N LEU A 32 1.76 30.69 -35.55
CA LEU A 32 2.47 29.77 -36.44
C LEU A 32 3.72 29.22 -35.77
N PHE A 33 4.48 30.08 -35.09
CA PHE A 33 5.64 29.65 -34.29
C PHE A 33 5.23 28.68 -33.18
N PHE A 34 4.17 28.99 -32.47
CA PHE A 34 3.65 28.15 -31.40
C PHE A 34 3.21 26.78 -31.96
N LEU A 35 2.43 26.77 -33.05
CA LEU A 35 1.99 25.55 -33.73
C LEU A 35 3.18 24.73 -34.22
N PHE A 36 4.19 25.38 -34.77
CA PHE A 36 5.42 24.72 -35.20
C PHE A 36 6.16 24.08 -34.02
N ARG A 37 6.25 24.79 -32.88
CA ARG A 37 6.83 24.23 -31.66
C ARG A 37 6.04 23.00 -31.16
N LEU A 38 4.70 23.07 -31.21
CA LEU A 38 3.82 21.94 -30.86
C LEU A 38 4.05 20.76 -31.81
N LEU A 39 4.15 21.01 -33.10
CA LEU A 39 4.41 19.97 -34.11
C LEU A 39 5.77 19.31 -33.85
N LEU A 40 6.82 20.11 -33.61
CA LEU A 40 8.15 19.55 -33.29
C LEU A 40 8.11 18.69 -32.00
N ARG A 41 7.38 19.13 -30.98
CA ARG A 41 7.19 18.35 -29.75
C ARG A 41 6.47 17.03 -30.06
N PHE A 42 5.40 17.10 -30.84
CA PHE A 42 4.63 15.91 -31.24
C PHE A 42 5.50 14.92 -32.02
N LEU A 43 6.28 15.39 -33.00
CA LEU A 43 7.17 14.53 -33.78
C LEU A 43 8.26 13.88 -32.91
N ARG A 44 8.81 14.63 -31.93
CA ARG A 44 9.76 14.07 -30.95
C ARG A 44 9.10 12.97 -30.11
N LEU A 45 7.87 13.19 -29.65
CA LEU A 45 7.11 12.19 -28.89
C LEU A 45 6.84 10.94 -29.73
N CYS A 46 6.41 11.11 -30.98
CA CYS A 46 6.19 9.99 -31.91
C CYS A 46 7.47 9.19 -32.15
N ARG A 47 8.57 9.89 -32.37
CA ARG A 47 9.88 9.25 -32.55
C ARG A 47 10.31 8.48 -31.30
N SER A 48 10.21 9.11 -30.14
CA SER A 48 10.54 8.49 -28.84
C SER A 48 9.69 7.24 -28.62
N PHE A 49 8.39 7.36 -28.86
CA PHE A 49 7.43 6.25 -28.72
C PHE A 49 7.80 5.10 -29.67
N TYR A 50 8.10 5.41 -30.93
CA TYR A 50 8.51 4.42 -31.92
C TYR A 50 9.77 3.67 -31.47
N ILE A 51 10.78 4.40 -30.99
CA ILE A 51 12.03 3.80 -30.48
C ILE A 51 11.73 2.89 -29.29
N THR A 52 10.90 3.36 -28.36
CA THR A 52 10.48 2.57 -27.18
C THR A 52 9.77 1.29 -27.62
N CYS A 53 8.80 1.39 -28.53
CA CYS A 53 8.08 0.23 -29.06
C CYS A 53 9.03 -0.78 -29.70
N ARG A 54 10.03 -0.30 -30.45
CA ARG A 54 11.04 -1.16 -31.09
C ARG A 54 11.88 -1.90 -30.04
N ARG A 55 12.30 -1.20 -28.99
CA ARG A 55 13.08 -1.78 -27.88
C ARG A 55 12.27 -2.81 -27.08
N LEU A 56 10.95 -2.65 -27.03
CA LEU A 56 10.06 -3.52 -26.25
C LEU A 56 9.66 -4.81 -27.00
N ARG A 57 10.01 -4.95 -28.28
CA ARG A 57 9.65 -6.14 -29.08
C ARG A 57 10.24 -7.44 -28.54
N CYS A 58 11.32 -7.36 -27.77
CA CYS A 58 11.96 -8.54 -27.15
C CYS A 58 11.16 -9.13 -25.98
N PHE A 59 10.15 -8.39 -25.47
CA PHE A 59 9.35 -8.86 -24.34
C PHE A 59 8.08 -9.55 -24.84
N PRO A 60 7.74 -10.74 -24.30
CA PRO A 60 6.52 -11.42 -24.68
C PRO A 60 5.29 -10.61 -24.26
N GLN A 61 4.26 -10.65 -25.11
CA GLN A 61 3.02 -9.94 -24.79
C GLN A 61 1.83 -10.83 -25.17
N PRO A 62 0.78 -10.88 -24.33
CA PRO A 62 -0.43 -11.58 -24.71
C PRO A 62 -1.16 -10.85 -25.83
N PRO A 63 -2.08 -11.48 -26.56
CA PRO A 63 -2.87 -10.79 -27.56
C PRO A 63 -3.63 -9.61 -26.98
N ARG A 64 -3.57 -8.46 -27.63
CA ARG A 64 -4.31 -7.27 -27.20
C ARG A 64 -5.80 -7.46 -27.49
N ARG A 65 -6.63 -6.91 -26.60
CA ARG A 65 -8.09 -6.88 -26.78
C ARG A 65 -8.44 -6.14 -28.10
N ASN A 66 -7.85 -4.98 -28.29
CA ASN A 66 -7.90 -4.21 -29.54
C ASN A 66 -6.83 -3.10 -29.48
N TRP A 67 -6.69 -2.34 -30.57
CA TRP A 67 -5.65 -1.30 -30.66
C TRP A 67 -5.86 -0.13 -29.70
N LEU A 68 -7.13 0.19 -29.35
CA LEU A 68 -7.48 1.33 -28.48
C LEU A 68 -7.35 0.98 -26.99
N LEU A 69 -7.84 -0.19 -26.58
CA LEU A 69 -7.83 -0.59 -25.18
C LEU A 69 -6.54 -1.30 -24.76
N GLY A 70 -5.78 -1.83 -25.71
CA GLY A 70 -4.63 -2.66 -25.39
C GLY A 70 -5.05 -3.87 -24.59
N HIS A 71 -4.59 -3.99 -23.34
CA HIS A 71 -4.96 -5.08 -22.42
C HIS A 71 -5.91 -4.60 -21.31
N LEU A 72 -6.37 -3.35 -21.37
CA LEU A 72 -7.30 -2.79 -20.37
C LEU A 72 -8.60 -3.63 -20.31
N GLY A 73 -9.00 -4.02 -19.12
CA GLY A 73 -10.22 -4.78 -18.87
C GLY A 73 -10.16 -6.25 -19.29
N MET A 74 -8.96 -6.76 -19.63
CA MET A 74 -8.80 -8.20 -19.91
C MET A 74 -8.89 -9.03 -18.64
N TYR A 75 -8.33 -8.51 -17.54
CA TYR A 75 -8.36 -9.19 -16.25
C TYR A 75 -9.21 -8.39 -15.29
N LEU A 76 -10.28 -8.99 -14.81
CA LEU A 76 -11.19 -8.35 -13.85
C LEU A 76 -10.55 -8.39 -12.44
N PRO A 77 -10.82 -7.40 -11.58
CA PRO A 77 -10.30 -7.41 -10.20
C PRO A 77 -11.14 -8.34 -9.32
N ASN A 78 -11.11 -9.64 -9.66
CA ASN A 78 -11.83 -10.70 -8.94
C ASN A 78 -11.08 -12.01 -9.07
N GLU A 79 -11.59 -13.06 -8.45
CA GLU A 79 -10.96 -14.41 -8.43
C GLU A 79 -10.71 -14.97 -9.82
N ALA A 80 -11.69 -14.81 -10.74
CA ALA A 80 -11.57 -15.32 -12.11
C ALA A 80 -10.45 -14.62 -12.88
N GLY A 81 -10.40 -13.29 -12.78
CA GLY A 81 -9.34 -12.50 -13.43
C GLY A 81 -7.94 -12.83 -12.91
N LEU A 82 -7.81 -13.11 -11.60
CA LEU A 82 -6.54 -13.57 -11.01
C LEU A 82 -6.10 -14.90 -11.60
N GLN A 83 -7.04 -15.83 -11.80
CA GLN A 83 -6.76 -17.14 -12.39
C GLN A 83 -6.33 -17.01 -13.85
N ASP A 84 -6.98 -16.12 -14.60
CA ASP A 84 -6.64 -15.89 -16.02
C ASP A 84 -5.28 -15.19 -16.16
N GLU A 85 -5.01 -14.19 -15.32
CA GLU A 85 -3.69 -13.54 -15.28
C GLU A 85 -2.59 -14.56 -14.96
N LYS A 86 -2.84 -15.46 -14.00
CA LYS A 86 -1.91 -16.52 -13.63
C LYS A 86 -1.59 -17.42 -14.83
N LYS A 87 -2.60 -17.90 -15.56
CA LYS A 87 -2.40 -18.75 -16.75
C LYS A 87 -1.49 -18.09 -17.78
N VAL A 88 -1.68 -16.77 -17.99
CA VAL A 88 -0.87 -16.01 -18.94
C VAL A 88 0.58 -15.89 -18.44
N LEU A 89 0.77 -15.57 -17.15
CA LEU A 89 2.11 -15.46 -16.55
C LEU A 89 2.88 -16.77 -16.61
N ASP A 90 2.22 -17.89 -16.33
CA ASP A 90 2.84 -19.23 -16.39
C ASP A 90 3.33 -19.55 -17.81
N ASN A 91 2.56 -19.15 -18.85
CA ASN A 91 2.89 -19.40 -20.24
C ASN A 91 3.93 -18.41 -20.81
N MET A 92 4.14 -17.26 -20.16
CA MET A 92 5.01 -16.18 -20.67
C MET A 92 6.34 -16.03 -19.91
N HIS A 93 6.78 -17.11 -19.24
CA HIS A 93 8.07 -17.16 -18.54
C HIS A 93 8.24 -16.03 -17.51
N HIS A 94 7.13 -15.63 -16.84
CA HIS A 94 7.12 -14.72 -15.68
C HIS A 94 7.56 -13.29 -15.96
N ILE A 95 7.60 -12.88 -17.24
CA ILE A 95 7.78 -11.48 -17.63
C ILE A 95 6.89 -11.22 -18.85
N LEU A 96 6.10 -10.16 -18.81
CA LEU A 96 5.23 -9.84 -19.94
C LEU A 96 5.06 -8.33 -20.11
N LEU A 97 4.83 -7.94 -21.36
CA LEU A 97 4.54 -6.56 -21.74
C LEU A 97 3.03 -6.41 -21.87
N VAL A 98 2.45 -5.50 -21.08
CA VAL A 98 1.03 -5.15 -21.18
C VAL A 98 0.88 -3.69 -21.63
N TRP A 99 -0.19 -3.38 -22.30
CA TRP A 99 -0.51 -2.04 -22.82
C TRP A 99 -1.76 -1.51 -22.15
N MET A 100 -1.63 -0.39 -21.47
CA MET A 100 -2.74 0.34 -20.86
C MET A 100 -3.24 1.37 -21.88
N GLY A 101 -4.15 0.92 -22.75
CA GLY A 101 -4.56 1.70 -23.91
C GLY A 101 -3.56 1.60 -25.06
N PRO A 102 -3.58 2.56 -25.99
CA PRO A 102 -2.77 2.47 -27.23
C PRO A 102 -1.31 2.84 -27.05
N VAL A 103 -0.97 3.66 -26.03
CA VAL A 103 0.35 4.32 -25.97
C VAL A 103 1.13 4.07 -24.68
N LEU A 104 0.53 3.44 -23.66
CA LEU A 104 1.19 3.28 -22.36
C LEU A 104 1.59 1.82 -22.12
N PRO A 105 2.84 1.45 -22.40
CA PRO A 105 3.33 0.11 -22.10
C PRO A 105 3.77 -0.01 -20.65
N LEU A 106 3.56 -1.20 -20.08
CA LEU A 106 4.00 -1.57 -18.72
C LEU A 106 4.61 -2.96 -18.78
N LEU A 107 5.71 -3.17 -18.06
CA LEU A 107 6.29 -4.51 -17.88
C LEU A 107 5.78 -5.09 -16.56
N VAL A 108 5.30 -6.33 -16.61
CA VAL A 108 4.91 -7.11 -15.43
C VAL A 108 5.99 -8.17 -15.20
N LEU A 109 6.56 -8.18 -14.00
CA LEU A 109 7.71 -9.03 -13.64
C LEU A 109 7.35 -9.77 -12.35
N VAL A 110 7.49 -11.10 -12.37
CA VAL A 110 7.16 -11.93 -11.20
C VAL A 110 8.30 -12.86 -10.78
N HIS A 111 9.33 -13.04 -11.60
CA HIS A 111 10.48 -13.89 -11.27
C HIS A 111 11.51 -13.13 -10.42
N PRO A 112 12.05 -13.74 -9.34
CA PRO A 112 13.05 -13.08 -8.49
C PRO A 112 14.22 -12.45 -9.24
N ASP A 113 14.76 -13.14 -10.26
CA ASP A 113 15.90 -12.65 -11.02
C ASP A 113 15.57 -11.39 -11.83
N TYR A 114 14.33 -11.27 -12.32
CA TYR A 114 13.90 -10.11 -13.09
C TYR A 114 13.50 -8.92 -12.21
N ILE A 115 12.99 -9.19 -11.00
CA ILE A 115 12.63 -8.11 -10.07
C ILE A 115 13.87 -7.56 -9.32
N LYS A 116 14.93 -8.37 -9.19
CA LYS A 116 16.15 -8.00 -8.45
C LYS A 116 16.78 -6.69 -8.92
N PRO A 117 17.03 -6.49 -10.24
CA PRO A 117 17.62 -5.23 -10.70
C PRO A 117 16.78 -3.99 -10.41
N ILE A 118 15.45 -4.13 -10.32
CA ILE A 118 14.53 -3.02 -10.09
C ILE A 118 14.38 -2.73 -8.60
N LEU A 119 14.14 -3.76 -7.78
CA LEU A 119 13.98 -3.57 -6.33
C LEU A 119 15.28 -3.19 -5.65
N GLY A 120 16.42 -3.69 -6.17
CA GLY A 120 17.75 -3.36 -5.66
C GLY A 120 18.28 -2.02 -6.16
N ALA A 121 17.65 -1.42 -7.16
CA ALA A 121 18.05 -0.11 -7.68
C ALA A 121 17.86 0.98 -6.62
N SER A 122 18.66 2.03 -6.71
CA SER A 122 18.48 3.18 -5.82
C SER A 122 17.09 3.80 -6.01
N ALA A 123 16.60 4.49 -4.99
CA ALA A 123 15.31 5.15 -5.04
C ALA A 123 15.24 6.25 -6.12
N ALA A 124 16.39 6.75 -6.56
CA ALA A 124 16.48 7.72 -7.67
C ALA A 124 16.32 7.03 -9.03
N ILE A 125 16.84 5.81 -9.19
CA ILE A 125 16.80 5.05 -10.46
C ILE A 125 15.41 4.41 -10.68
N ALA A 126 14.79 3.90 -9.62
CA ALA A 126 13.48 3.23 -9.72
C ALA A 126 12.49 3.77 -8.65
N PRO A 127 12.10 5.05 -8.76
CA PRO A 127 11.08 5.61 -7.85
C PRO A 127 9.70 5.00 -8.10
N LYS A 128 8.77 5.25 -7.19
CA LYS A 128 7.35 4.92 -7.38
C LYS A 128 6.81 5.67 -8.59
N ASP A 129 5.95 5.03 -9.40
CA ASP A 129 5.40 5.68 -10.58
C ASP A 129 4.16 6.51 -10.25
N ASP A 130 4.01 7.63 -10.93
CA ASP A 130 2.91 8.57 -10.68
C ASP A 130 1.57 8.06 -11.23
N LEU A 131 1.57 7.18 -12.22
CA LEU A 131 0.34 6.67 -12.81
C LEU A 131 -0.45 5.83 -11.80
N PHE A 132 0.24 4.97 -11.06
CA PHE A 132 -0.37 4.06 -10.09
C PHE A 132 -0.62 4.76 -8.75
N TYR A 133 0.39 5.52 -8.28
CA TYR A 133 0.37 6.12 -6.93
C TYR A 133 -0.16 7.56 -6.90
N GLY A 134 -0.23 8.25 -8.03
CA GLY A 134 -0.59 9.67 -8.09
C GLY A 134 -1.99 9.97 -7.56
N PHE A 135 -2.91 9.02 -7.65
CA PHE A 135 -4.28 9.19 -7.14
C PHE A 135 -4.35 9.31 -5.61
N LEU A 136 -3.31 8.83 -4.91
CA LEU A 136 -3.22 8.92 -3.46
C LEU A 136 -2.65 10.26 -2.99
N LYS A 137 -1.96 11.00 -3.87
CA LYS A 137 -1.21 12.20 -3.48
C LYS A 137 -2.07 13.31 -2.86
N PRO A 138 -3.32 13.59 -3.33
CA PRO A 138 -4.14 14.61 -2.66
C PRO A 138 -4.54 14.25 -1.23
N TRP A 139 -4.55 12.95 -0.89
CA TRP A 139 -4.82 12.45 0.48
C TRP A 139 -3.53 12.38 1.29
N LEU A 140 -2.55 11.60 0.81
CA LEU A 140 -1.35 11.22 1.58
C LEU A 140 -0.23 12.28 1.53
N GLY A 141 -0.39 13.32 0.67
CA GLY A 141 0.65 14.33 0.52
C GLY A 141 1.92 13.74 -0.11
N ASP A 142 3.05 14.35 0.24
CA ASP A 142 4.35 13.98 -0.31
C ASP A 142 5.22 13.28 0.75
N GLY A 143 4.60 12.35 1.49
CA GLY A 143 5.25 11.54 2.53
C GLY A 143 6.07 10.38 1.96
N LEU A 144 6.50 9.48 2.84
CA LEU A 144 7.46 8.40 2.52
C LEU A 144 6.99 7.49 1.37
N LEU A 145 5.69 7.22 1.26
CA LEU A 145 5.16 6.37 0.18
C LEU A 145 5.37 7.00 -1.19
N LEU A 146 5.11 8.31 -1.33
CA LEU A 146 4.97 8.99 -2.62
C LEU A 146 6.15 9.87 -3.00
N SER A 147 6.93 10.35 -2.02
CA SER A 147 8.08 11.23 -2.27
C SER A 147 9.19 10.54 -3.06
N LYS A 148 10.05 11.34 -3.70
CA LYS A 148 11.11 10.88 -4.58
C LYS A 148 12.42 11.62 -4.26
N GLY A 149 13.52 11.09 -4.78
CA GLY A 149 14.84 11.73 -4.71
C GLY A 149 15.30 12.03 -3.29
N ASP A 150 15.90 13.20 -3.12
CA ASP A 150 16.52 13.62 -1.86
C ASP A 150 15.49 13.77 -0.73
N LYS A 151 14.27 14.24 -1.05
CA LYS A 151 13.19 14.33 -0.06
C LYS A 151 12.88 12.95 0.52
N TRP A 152 12.72 11.94 -0.35
CA TRP A 152 12.48 10.57 0.10
C TRP A 152 13.63 10.06 0.97
N SER A 153 14.86 10.27 0.54
CA SER A 153 16.06 9.81 1.26
C SER A 153 16.14 10.45 2.66
N ARG A 154 15.88 11.75 2.73
CA ARG A 154 15.84 12.50 4.00
C ARG A 154 14.74 11.97 4.91
N HIS A 155 13.52 11.83 4.40
CA HIS A 155 12.38 11.33 5.18
C HIS A 155 12.64 9.90 5.67
N ARG A 156 13.14 9.01 4.81
CA ARG A 156 13.46 7.62 5.19
C ARG A 156 14.45 7.58 6.38
N ARG A 157 15.50 8.41 6.35
CA ARG A 157 16.47 8.48 7.47
C ARG A 157 15.83 9.00 8.76
N LEU A 158 15.04 10.07 8.67
CA LEU A 158 14.38 10.67 9.84
C LEU A 158 13.33 9.75 10.47
N LEU A 159 12.66 8.94 9.66
CA LEU A 159 11.57 8.05 10.11
C LEU A 159 12.08 6.70 10.64
N THR A 160 13.24 6.23 10.18
CA THR A 160 13.76 4.89 10.54
C THR A 160 13.84 4.69 12.06
N PRO A 161 14.31 5.67 12.88
CA PRO A 161 14.36 5.49 14.34
C PRO A 161 12.99 5.24 14.97
N ALA A 162 11.89 5.74 14.40
CA ALA A 162 10.54 5.51 14.92
C ALA A 162 10.12 4.02 14.86
N PHE A 163 10.83 3.22 14.07
CA PHE A 163 10.58 1.78 13.92
C PHE A 163 11.64 0.91 14.60
N HIS A 164 12.50 1.54 15.43
CA HIS A 164 13.45 0.80 16.28
C HIS A 164 12.71 0.09 17.41
N PHE A 165 13.25 -1.06 17.85
CA PHE A 165 12.56 -1.89 18.85
C PHE A 165 12.27 -1.15 20.15
N ASP A 166 13.12 -0.19 20.56
CA ASP A 166 12.88 0.60 21.79
C ASP A 166 11.60 1.44 21.70
N ILE A 167 11.23 1.88 20.49
CA ILE A 167 9.98 2.61 20.24
C ILE A 167 8.80 1.63 20.09
N LEU A 168 9.04 0.47 19.47
CA LEU A 168 7.98 -0.51 19.20
C LEU A 168 7.62 -1.34 20.44
N LYS A 169 8.58 -1.61 21.33
CA LYS A 169 8.36 -2.44 22.52
C LYS A 169 7.20 -1.93 23.40
N PRO A 170 7.11 -0.63 23.73
CA PRO A 170 5.95 -0.11 24.47
C PRO A 170 4.59 -0.26 23.75
N TYR A 171 4.58 -0.36 22.41
CA TYR A 171 3.34 -0.57 21.64
C TYR A 171 2.70 -1.94 21.90
N MET A 172 3.44 -2.89 22.46
CA MET A 172 2.90 -4.21 22.85
C MET A 172 1.66 -4.07 23.73
N LYS A 173 1.70 -3.13 24.67
CA LYS A 173 0.56 -2.84 25.53
C LYS A 173 -0.68 -2.41 24.71
N ILE A 174 -0.47 -1.57 23.69
CA ILE A 174 -1.54 -1.12 22.79
C ILE A 174 -2.11 -2.31 22.01
N PHE A 175 -1.23 -3.16 21.44
CA PHE A 175 -1.66 -4.35 20.68
C PHE A 175 -2.50 -5.29 21.54
N ASN A 176 -2.05 -5.58 22.78
CA ASN A 176 -2.81 -6.40 23.74
C ASN A 176 -4.19 -5.79 24.01
N GLN A 177 -4.24 -4.50 24.39
CA GLN A 177 -5.47 -3.79 24.72
C GLN A 177 -6.47 -3.75 23.55
N CYS A 178 -6.00 -3.44 22.34
CA CYS A 178 -6.90 -3.38 21.17
C CYS A 178 -7.44 -4.76 20.81
N THR A 179 -6.61 -5.80 20.98
CA THR A 179 -7.04 -7.18 20.81
C THR A 179 -8.08 -7.58 21.87
N ASP A 180 -7.88 -7.16 23.11
CA ASP A 180 -8.84 -7.41 24.23
C ASP A 180 -10.22 -6.80 23.93
N ILE A 181 -10.26 -5.57 23.42
CA ILE A 181 -11.51 -4.89 23.03
C ILE A 181 -12.22 -5.71 21.94
N MET A 182 -11.49 -6.12 20.89
CA MET A 182 -12.05 -6.95 19.82
C MET A 182 -12.60 -8.26 20.36
N HIS A 183 -11.85 -8.95 21.20
CA HIS A 183 -12.24 -10.24 21.77
C HIS A 183 -13.42 -10.13 22.74
N ALA A 184 -13.51 -9.05 23.52
CA ALA A 184 -14.68 -8.77 24.38
C ALA A 184 -15.93 -8.62 23.52
N LYS A 185 -15.82 -7.88 22.38
CA LYS A 185 -16.92 -7.75 21.41
C LYS A 185 -17.32 -9.13 20.84
N TRP A 186 -16.33 -9.97 20.46
CA TRP A 186 -16.60 -11.31 19.92
C TRP A 186 -17.33 -12.20 20.96
N ARG A 187 -16.91 -12.16 22.23
CA ARG A 187 -17.57 -12.92 23.32
C ARG A 187 -19.03 -12.49 23.50
N ARG A 188 -19.29 -11.17 23.44
CA ARG A 188 -20.68 -10.64 23.52
C ARG A 188 -21.52 -11.16 22.35
N LEU A 189 -20.96 -11.11 21.12
CA LEU A 189 -21.68 -11.56 19.92
C LEU A 189 -21.90 -13.08 19.90
N ALA A 190 -21.00 -13.84 20.50
CA ALA A 190 -21.10 -15.31 20.60
C ALA A 190 -22.15 -15.76 21.61
N GLU A 191 -22.46 -14.97 22.62
CA GLU A 191 -23.43 -15.31 23.70
C GLU A 191 -23.17 -16.72 24.30
N GLY A 192 -21.88 -17.07 24.44
CA GLY A 192 -21.45 -18.37 24.96
C GLY A 192 -21.51 -19.53 23.96
N SER A 193 -21.84 -19.26 22.70
CA SER A 193 -21.92 -20.29 21.63
C SER A 193 -21.01 -19.92 20.45
N VAL A 194 -21.19 -20.57 19.31
CA VAL A 194 -20.43 -20.29 18.08
C VAL A 194 -21.12 -19.17 17.30
N VAL A 195 -20.35 -18.16 16.88
CA VAL A 195 -20.86 -17.05 16.05
C VAL A 195 -20.07 -16.95 14.74
N SER A 196 -20.71 -16.58 13.62
CA SER A 196 -20.04 -16.33 12.34
C SER A 196 -19.77 -14.83 12.21
N LEU A 197 -18.49 -14.46 12.08
CA LEU A 197 -18.04 -13.06 12.03
C LEU A 197 -17.20 -12.80 10.77
N ASP A 198 -17.33 -11.60 10.20
CA ASP A 198 -16.46 -11.16 9.09
C ASP A 198 -15.15 -10.62 9.67
N MET A 199 -14.08 -11.34 9.40
CA MET A 199 -12.74 -10.96 9.92
C MET A 199 -12.30 -9.59 9.40
N PHE A 200 -12.58 -9.25 8.15
CA PHE A 200 -12.18 -7.94 7.60
C PHE A 200 -12.81 -6.78 8.39
N GLU A 201 -14.08 -6.88 8.72
CA GLU A 201 -14.77 -5.82 9.48
C GLU A 201 -14.13 -5.63 10.85
N HIS A 202 -14.04 -6.71 11.63
CA HIS A 202 -13.58 -6.65 13.03
C HIS A 202 -12.08 -6.29 13.11
N ILE A 203 -11.25 -6.92 12.28
CA ILE A 203 -9.80 -6.72 12.33
C ILE A 203 -9.43 -5.33 11.80
N SER A 204 -10.12 -4.80 10.77
CA SER A 204 -9.86 -3.44 10.27
C SER A 204 -10.09 -2.39 11.35
N LEU A 205 -11.15 -2.53 12.13
CA LEU A 205 -11.42 -1.60 13.23
C LEU A 205 -10.39 -1.74 14.35
N MET A 206 -9.94 -2.97 14.64
CA MET A 206 -8.92 -3.22 15.65
C MET A 206 -7.56 -2.63 15.26
N THR A 207 -7.11 -2.87 14.02
CA THR A 207 -5.81 -2.33 13.54
C THR A 207 -5.86 -0.81 13.43
N LEU A 208 -7.00 -0.24 13.07
CA LEU A 208 -7.16 1.21 13.00
C LEU A 208 -7.14 1.85 14.39
N ASP A 209 -7.80 1.23 15.38
CA ASP A 209 -7.77 1.65 16.80
C ASP A 209 -6.34 1.60 17.34
N SER A 210 -5.64 0.49 17.07
CA SER A 210 -4.22 0.31 17.44
C SER A 210 -3.35 1.42 16.85
N LEU A 211 -3.50 1.69 15.55
CA LEU A 211 -2.72 2.74 14.89
C LEU A 211 -3.01 4.14 15.42
N GLN A 212 -4.28 4.48 15.68
CA GLN A 212 -4.60 5.79 16.27
C GLN A 212 -3.90 5.99 17.61
N LYS A 213 -3.84 4.94 18.42
CA LYS A 213 -3.14 4.99 19.72
C LYS A 213 -1.62 5.10 19.53
N CYS A 214 -1.04 4.37 18.55
CA CYS A 214 0.40 4.39 18.27
C CYS A 214 0.85 5.68 17.58
N VAL A 215 0.02 6.24 16.67
CA VAL A 215 0.38 7.43 15.88
C VAL A 215 0.08 8.72 16.66
N PHE A 216 -1.10 8.80 17.28
CA PHE A 216 -1.62 10.06 17.85
C PHE A 216 -1.81 10.01 19.38
N SER A 217 -1.60 8.87 20.06
CA SER A 217 -2.03 8.65 21.44
C SER A 217 -3.53 8.94 21.63
N TYR A 218 -4.34 8.69 20.60
CA TYR A 218 -5.76 9.03 20.56
C TYR A 218 -6.61 7.78 20.72
N ASN A 219 -7.56 7.82 21.66
CA ASN A 219 -8.50 6.72 21.91
C ASN A 219 -9.87 7.09 21.32
N SER A 220 -10.13 6.63 20.11
CA SER A 220 -11.37 6.92 19.38
C SER A 220 -12.53 6.02 19.77
N ASN A 221 -12.24 4.89 20.45
CA ASN A 221 -13.23 3.83 20.71
C ASN A 221 -13.90 3.31 19.41
N CYS A 222 -13.16 3.34 18.29
CA CYS A 222 -13.73 3.05 16.96
C CYS A 222 -14.20 1.60 16.78
N GLN A 223 -13.72 0.69 17.59
CA GLN A 223 -14.18 -0.70 17.56
C GLN A 223 -15.65 -0.84 18.01
N GLU A 224 -16.13 0.09 18.84
CA GLU A 224 -17.51 0.10 19.34
C GLU A 224 -18.38 1.13 18.61
N LYS A 225 -17.82 2.30 18.31
CA LYS A 225 -18.55 3.40 17.65
C LYS A 225 -17.70 4.07 16.58
N MET A 226 -18.17 4.03 15.34
CA MET A 226 -17.49 4.65 14.20
C MET A 226 -17.40 6.17 14.37
N SER A 227 -16.20 6.73 14.25
CA SER A 227 -16.00 8.18 14.23
C SER A 227 -15.99 8.71 12.79
N ASP A 228 -16.19 10.02 12.63
CA ASP A 228 -16.16 10.65 11.30
C ASP A 228 -14.79 10.52 10.64
N TYR A 229 -13.70 10.63 11.43
CA TYR A 229 -12.33 10.46 10.94
C TYR A 229 -12.12 9.04 10.36
N ILE A 230 -12.56 8.02 11.11
CA ILE A 230 -12.44 6.62 10.68
C ILE A 230 -13.26 6.37 9.42
N SER A 231 -14.48 6.89 9.38
CA SER A 231 -15.37 6.79 8.21
C SER A 231 -14.71 7.42 6.97
N ALA A 232 -14.06 8.57 7.16
CA ALA A 232 -13.35 9.27 6.07
C ALA A 232 -12.18 8.44 5.54
N ILE A 233 -11.38 7.80 6.40
CA ILE A 233 -10.25 6.94 5.98
C ILE A 233 -10.74 5.76 5.15
N ILE A 234 -11.78 5.07 5.62
CA ILE A 234 -12.37 3.92 4.91
C ILE A 234 -12.90 4.39 3.54
N GLU A 235 -13.58 5.53 3.51
CA GLU A 235 -14.12 6.09 2.27
C GLU A 235 -13.03 6.48 1.28
N LEU A 236 -11.95 7.11 1.75
CA LEU A 236 -10.80 7.50 0.91
C LEU A 236 -10.19 6.29 0.22
N SER A 237 -9.96 5.21 0.98
CA SER A 237 -9.43 3.95 0.43
C SER A 237 -10.34 3.42 -0.69
N ALA A 238 -11.65 3.36 -0.43
CA ALA A 238 -12.62 2.85 -1.41
C ALA A 238 -12.70 3.73 -2.67
N LEU A 239 -12.66 5.05 -2.51
CA LEU A 239 -12.73 6.01 -3.62
C LEU A 239 -11.46 5.98 -4.48
N ALA A 240 -10.29 5.85 -3.85
CA ALA A 240 -9.00 5.72 -4.57
C ALA A 240 -9.02 4.46 -5.46
N VAL A 241 -9.46 3.32 -4.91
CA VAL A 241 -9.61 2.07 -5.66
C VAL A 241 -10.58 2.26 -6.83
N ARG A 242 -11.76 2.81 -6.56
CA ARG A 242 -12.80 3.03 -7.58
C ARG A 242 -12.28 3.90 -8.72
N ARG A 243 -11.47 4.92 -8.41
CA ARG A 243 -10.84 5.81 -9.39
C ARG A 243 -9.93 5.04 -10.34
N GLN A 244 -9.16 4.07 -9.85
CA GLN A 244 -8.23 3.29 -10.67
C GLN A 244 -8.94 2.47 -11.76
N TYR A 245 -10.19 2.05 -11.51
CA TYR A 245 -10.93 1.22 -12.47
C TYR A 245 -11.83 2.01 -13.43
N ARG A 246 -11.88 3.36 -13.28
CA ARG A 246 -12.72 4.23 -14.13
C ARG A 246 -11.84 5.13 -15.00
N LEU A 247 -11.63 4.74 -16.25
CA LEU A 247 -10.68 5.40 -17.16
C LEU A 247 -10.91 6.92 -17.27
N HIS A 248 -12.18 7.38 -17.34
CA HIS A 248 -12.51 8.80 -17.42
C HIS A 248 -12.13 9.56 -16.15
N HIS A 249 -11.99 8.88 -14.99
CA HIS A 249 -11.56 9.48 -13.72
C HIS A 249 -10.05 9.72 -13.65
N TYR A 250 -9.28 9.27 -14.65
CA TYR A 250 -7.84 9.60 -14.76
C TYR A 250 -7.61 11.08 -15.01
N LEU A 251 -8.60 11.76 -15.61
CA LEU A 251 -8.55 13.21 -15.80
C LEU A 251 -9.09 13.91 -14.55
N ASP A 252 -8.23 14.62 -13.83
CA ASP A 252 -8.55 15.32 -12.57
C ASP A 252 -9.79 16.19 -12.71
N PHE A 253 -9.88 16.96 -13.82
CA PHE A 253 -10.98 17.86 -14.05
C PHE A 253 -12.34 17.14 -14.12
N ILE A 254 -12.39 15.93 -14.68
CA ILE A 254 -13.59 15.08 -14.72
C ILE A 254 -13.86 14.51 -13.32
N TYR A 255 -12.81 13.95 -12.70
CA TYR A 255 -12.93 13.29 -11.40
C TYR A 255 -13.49 14.23 -10.34
N TYR A 256 -12.89 15.42 -10.18
CA TYR A 256 -13.28 16.34 -9.10
C TYR A 256 -14.65 17.02 -9.34
N ARG A 257 -15.23 16.89 -10.56
CA ARG A 257 -16.61 17.30 -10.84
C ARG A 257 -17.63 16.18 -10.59
N SER A 258 -17.15 14.92 -10.48
CA SER A 258 -18.02 13.77 -10.21
C SER A 258 -18.44 13.74 -8.72
N ALA A 259 -19.48 12.95 -8.42
CA ALA A 259 -19.89 12.70 -7.03
C ALA A 259 -18.76 12.08 -6.20
N ASP A 260 -18.05 11.09 -6.78
CA ASP A 260 -16.92 10.42 -6.13
C ASP A 260 -15.79 11.40 -5.81
N GLY A 261 -15.46 12.30 -6.74
CA GLY A 261 -14.39 13.28 -6.54
C GLY A 261 -14.71 14.34 -5.49
N ARG A 262 -15.98 14.76 -5.40
CA ARG A 262 -16.42 15.69 -4.34
C ARG A 262 -16.34 15.03 -2.96
N ARG A 263 -16.82 13.79 -2.85
CA ARG A 263 -16.73 13.00 -1.60
C ARG A 263 -15.28 12.79 -1.19
N PHE A 264 -14.41 12.48 -2.17
CA PHE A 264 -12.97 12.28 -1.93
C PHE A 264 -12.35 13.56 -1.34
N ARG A 265 -12.66 14.73 -1.91
CA ARG A 265 -12.15 16.02 -1.41
C ARG A 265 -12.64 16.29 0.03
N GLN A 266 -13.94 16.11 0.29
CA GLN A 266 -14.52 16.31 1.63
C GLN A 266 -13.84 15.41 2.67
N ALA A 267 -13.62 14.14 2.33
CA ALA A 267 -12.94 13.17 3.22
C ALA A 267 -11.46 13.56 3.43
N CYS A 268 -10.76 14.03 2.38
CA CYS A 268 -9.39 14.56 2.53
C CYS A 268 -9.35 15.74 3.50
N ASP A 269 -10.26 16.71 3.32
CA ASP A 269 -10.33 17.90 4.16
C ASP A 269 -10.53 17.52 5.64
N MET A 270 -11.41 16.55 5.90
CA MET A 270 -11.67 16.05 7.26
C MET A 270 -10.44 15.39 7.89
N VAL A 271 -9.79 14.50 7.14
CA VAL A 271 -8.58 13.79 7.62
C VAL A 271 -7.44 14.79 7.87
N HIS A 272 -7.20 15.69 6.93
CA HIS A 272 -6.15 16.71 7.04
C HIS A 272 -6.38 17.66 8.21
N HIS A 273 -7.64 18.06 8.44
CA HIS A 273 -8.01 18.94 9.56
C HIS A 273 -7.66 18.27 10.90
N PHE A 274 -8.12 17.04 11.10
CA PHE A 274 -7.84 16.27 12.33
C PHE A 274 -6.33 16.13 12.56
N THR A 275 -5.59 15.67 11.54
CA THR A 275 -4.13 15.43 11.67
C THR A 275 -3.41 16.76 11.96
N THR A 276 -3.81 17.84 11.29
CA THR A 276 -3.22 19.18 11.47
C THR A 276 -3.46 19.70 12.91
N GLU A 277 -4.68 19.54 13.42
CA GLU A 277 -5.01 19.96 14.80
C GLU A 277 -4.12 19.24 15.81
N VAL A 278 -4.01 17.91 15.71
CA VAL A 278 -3.18 17.11 16.61
C VAL A 278 -1.72 17.58 16.57
N ILE A 279 -1.18 17.82 15.37
CA ILE A 279 0.22 18.28 15.21
C ILE A 279 0.42 19.66 15.86
N GLN A 280 -0.51 20.60 15.62
CA GLN A 280 -0.42 21.95 16.15
C GLN A 280 -0.48 21.97 17.68
N GLU A 281 -1.43 21.22 18.27
CA GLU A 281 -1.54 21.08 19.73
C GLU A 281 -0.26 20.51 20.34
N ARG A 282 0.29 19.45 19.72
CA ARG A 282 1.53 18.82 20.18
C ARG A 282 2.72 19.77 20.07
N ARG A 283 2.85 20.45 18.95
CA ARG A 283 3.96 21.41 18.73
C ARG A 283 3.89 22.57 19.73
N GLN A 284 2.68 23.06 20.02
CA GLN A 284 2.48 24.13 21.02
C GLN A 284 2.89 23.65 22.42
N ALA A 285 2.45 22.46 22.82
CA ALA A 285 2.80 21.87 24.11
C ALA A 285 4.32 21.65 24.22
N LEU A 286 4.95 21.15 23.16
CA LEU A 286 6.40 20.92 23.09
C LEU A 286 7.19 22.24 23.23
N ARG A 287 6.74 23.31 22.56
CA ARG A 287 7.37 24.64 22.65
C ARG A 287 7.25 25.24 24.05
N GLN A 288 6.11 25.05 24.73
CA GLN A 288 5.86 25.57 26.07
C GLN A 288 6.70 24.86 27.13
N GLN A 289 6.86 23.54 27.02
CA GLN A 289 7.54 22.71 28.00
C GLN A 289 9.04 22.52 27.72
N GLY A 290 9.43 22.60 26.45
CA GLY A 290 10.78 22.24 26.00
C GLY A 290 10.95 20.74 25.82
N ALA A 291 11.86 20.34 24.92
CA ALA A 291 12.05 18.93 24.52
C ALA A 291 12.46 18.03 25.70
N GLU A 292 13.36 18.50 26.57
CA GLU A 292 13.83 17.71 27.73
C GLU A 292 12.70 17.44 28.73
N ALA A 293 11.92 18.47 29.07
CA ALA A 293 10.79 18.33 29.99
C ALA A 293 9.70 17.45 29.37
N TRP A 294 9.46 17.57 28.07
CA TRP A 294 8.52 16.73 27.33
C TRP A 294 8.92 15.24 27.41
N LEU A 295 10.17 14.92 27.10
CA LEU A 295 10.70 13.55 27.16
C LEU A 295 10.62 13.01 28.61
N LYS A 296 10.96 13.85 29.61
CA LYS A 296 10.88 13.47 31.02
C LYS A 296 9.42 13.19 31.44
N ALA A 297 8.48 14.00 30.99
CA ALA A 297 7.03 13.81 31.26
C ALA A 297 6.48 12.55 30.61
N LYS A 298 7.12 12.10 29.52
CA LYS A 298 6.79 10.85 28.80
C LYS A 298 7.56 9.63 29.34
N GLN A 299 8.49 9.82 30.26
CA GLN A 299 9.28 8.72 30.84
C GLN A 299 8.35 7.71 31.52
N GLY A 300 8.41 6.44 31.08
CA GLY A 300 7.47 5.41 31.51
C GLY A 300 6.16 5.38 30.72
N LYS A 301 5.97 6.29 29.78
CA LYS A 301 4.82 6.31 28.85
C LYS A 301 5.30 6.09 27.42
N THR A 302 4.38 5.69 26.56
CA THR A 302 4.67 5.44 25.15
C THR A 302 4.85 6.79 24.40
N LEU A 303 5.98 6.96 23.72
CA LEU A 303 6.14 8.02 22.71
C LEU A 303 5.36 7.58 21.48
N ASP A 304 4.43 8.39 21.05
CA ASP A 304 3.71 8.10 19.81
C ASP A 304 4.50 8.60 18.57
N PHE A 305 4.02 8.24 17.40
CA PHE A 305 4.71 8.54 16.14
C PHE A 305 4.84 10.06 15.92
N ILE A 306 3.81 10.84 16.27
CA ILE A 306 3.85 12.32 16.16
C ILE A 306 4.95 12.91 17.07
N ASP A 307 5.07 12.41 18.31
CA ASP A 307 6.13 12.85 19.23
C ASP A 307 7.52 12.63 18.60
N VAL A 308 7.74 11.43 18.01
CA VAL A 308 9.02 11.09 17.38
C VAL A 308 9.29 12.01 16.19
N LEU A 309 8.28 12.31 15.36
CA LEU A 309 8.46 13.19 14.20
C LEU A 309 8.73 14.64 14.59
N LEU A 310 8.08 15.13 15.64
CA LEU A 310 8.29 16.50 16.14
C LEU A 310 9.68 16.70 16.74
N LEU A 311 10.29 15.64 17.25
CA LEU A 311 11.63 15.66 17.84
C LEU A 311 12.73 15.35 16.83
N ALA A 312 12.38 14.82 15.65
CA ALA A 312 13.34 14.38 14.64
C ALA A 312 14.09 15.58 14.02
N ARG A 313 15.40 15.45 13.91
CA ARG A 313 16.28 16.44 13.26
C ARG A 313 17.22 15.72 12.29
N ASP A 314 17.47 16.34 11.15
CA ASP A 314 18.44 15.83 10.19
C ASP A 314 19.88 16.24 10.59
N GLU A 315 20.84 15.87 9.75
CA GLU A 315 22.29 16.11 9.98
C GLU A 315 22.62 17.62 10.13
N ASP A 316 21.78 18.48 9.55
CA ASP A 316 21.92 19.94 9.63
C ASP A 316 21.10 20.53 10.79
N GLY A 317 20.49 19.69 11.61
CA GLY A 317 19.65 20.12 12.75
C GLY A 317 18.25 20.58 12.34
N LYS A 318 17.85 20.39 11.07
CA LYS A 318 16.57 20.89 10.54
C LYS A 318 15.43 19.90 10.84
N GLU A 319 14.33 20.44 11.35
CA GLU A 319 13.10 19.70 11.67
C GLU A 319 12.28 19.38 10.41
N LEU A 320 11.31 18.49 10.56
CA LEU A 320 10.25 18.30 9.57
C LEU A 320 9.23 19.45 9.69
N SER A 321 8.71 19.90 8.55
CA SER A 321 7.60 20.87 8.52
C SER A 321 6.31 20.20 9.01
N ASP A 322 5.34 21.00 9.47
CA ASP A 322 4.02 20.47 9.87
C ASP A 322 3.33 19.75 8.68
N GLU A 323 3.53 20.27 7.47
CA GLU A 323 3.02 19.64 6.24
C GLU A 323 3.67 18.26 6.00
N ASP A 324 4.98 18.14 6.22
CA ASP A 324 5.69 16.86 6.09
C ASP A 324 5.22 15.88 7.18
N ILE A 325 5.07 16.34 8.43
CA ILE A 325 4.60 15.50 9.54
C ILE A 325 3.17 15.00 9.24
N ARG A 326 2.28 15.90 8.75
CA ARG A 326 0.93 15.52 8.34
C ARG A 326 0.96 14.45 7.25
N ALA A 327 1.77 14.66 6.21
CA ALA A 327 1.89 13.71 5.10
C ALA A 327 2.38 12.33 5.58
N GLU A 328 3.31 12.30 6.54
CA GLU A 328 3.78 11.03 7.11
C GLU A 328 2.70 10.37 7.98
N ALA A 329 2.01 11.13 8.83
CA ALA A 329 0.95 10.61 9.68
C ALA A 329 -0.20 10.01 8.84
N ASP A 330 -0.66 10.75 7.82
CA ASP A 330 -1.72 10.27 6.91
C ASP A 330 -1.27 9.02 6.13
N THR A 331 0.01 8.99 5.69
CA THR A 331 0.61 7.82 5.02
C THR A 331 0.59 6.60 5.95
N PHE A 332 1.05 6.75 7.19
CA PHE A 332 1.13 5.62 8.12
C PHE A 332 -0.26 5.16 8.58
N MET A 333 -1.21 6.08 8.74
CA MET A 333 -2.61 5.71 9.04
C MET A 333 -3.22 4.85 7.94
N PHE A 334 -2.95 5.17 6.67
CA PHE A 334 -3.43 4.36 5.55
C PHE A 334 -2.68 3.03 5.46
N GLU A 335 -1.34 3.09 5.36
CA GLU A 335 -0.53 1.88 5.10
C GLU A 335 -0.61 0.87 6.25
N GLY A 336 -0.60 1.36 7.49
CA GLY A 336 -0.48 0.49 8.67
C GLY A 336 -1.75 -0.31 8.97
N HIS A 337 -2.94 0.30 8.85
CA HIS A 337 -4.17 -0.43 9.21
C HIS A 337 -4.63 -1.37 8.10
N ASP A 338 -4.70 -0.90 6.86
CA ASP A 338 -5.35 -1.66 5.77
C ASP A 338 -4.54 -2.90 5.37
N THR A 339 -3.21 -2.78 5.34
CA THR A 339 -2.33 -3.92 5.02
C THR A 339 -2.32 -4.95 6.14
N THR A 340 -2.21 -4.51 7.40
CA THR A 340 -2.17 -5.42 8.55
C THR A 340 -3.51 -6.13 8.73
N SER A 341 -4.63 -5.42 8.56
CA SER A 341 -5.97 -6.03 8.65
C SER A 341 -6.16 -7.11 7.56
N SER A 342 -5.72 -6.83 6.34
CA SER A 342 -5.75 -7.83 5.26
C SER A 342 -4.90 -9.04 5.62
N GLY A 343 -3.64 -8.81 6.02
CA GLY A 343 -2.73 -9.89 6.42
C GLY A 343 -3.32 -10.77 7.51
N LEU A 344 -3.79 -10.16 8.60
CA LEU A 344 -4.41 -10.86 9.73
C LEU A 344 -5.64 -11.65 9.31
N SER A 345 -6.52 -11.05 8.52
CA SER A 345 -7.75 -11.73 8.07
C SER A 345 -7.43 -13.01 7.30
N TRP A 346 -6.42 -12.95 6.41
CA TRP A 346 -5.98 -14.12 5.65
C TRP A 346 -5.21 -15.12 6.53
N VAL A 347 -4.46 -14.67 7.53
CA VAL A 347 -3.78 -15.58 8.51
C VAL A 347 -4.85 -16.37 9.27
N LEU A 348 -5.86 -15.70 9.84
CA LEU A 348 -6.92 -16.38 10.60
C LEU A 348 -7.74 -17.31 9.69
N PHE A 349 -7.99 -16.92 8.44
CA PHE A 349 -8.65 -17.79 7.45
C PHE A 349 -7.85 -19.08 7.23
N ASN A 350 -6.54 -18.97 7.03
CA ASN A 350 -5.70 -20.15 6.80
C ASN A 350 -5.66 -21.05 8.05
N LEU A 351 -5.52 -20.48 9.23
CA LEU A 351 -5.53 -21.24 10.48
C LEU A 351 -6.89 -21.90 10.74
N ALA A 352 -7.98 -21.25 10.36
CA ALA A 352 -9.34 -21.83 10.43
C ALA A 352 -9.52 -22.99 9.42
N LYS A 353 -8.85 -22.89 8.26
CA LYS A 353 -8.91 -23.89 7.17
C LYS A 353 -8.05 -25.13 7.46
N TYR A 354 -6.97 -24.94 8.24
CA TYR A 354 -6.00 -26.00 8.56
C TYR A 354 -5.93 -26.17 10.08
N PRO A 355 -6.90 -26.88 10.69
CA PRO A 355 -7.00 -26.99 12.16
C PRO A 355 -5.78 -27.64 12.81
N GLU A 356 -5.05 -28.50 12.10
CA GLU A 356 -3.80 -29.10 12.58
C GLU A 356 -2.73 -28.03 12.85
N TYR A 357 -2.62 -27.04 11.99
CA TYR A 357 -1.66 -25.93 12.19
C TYR A 357 -2.19 -24.94 13.24
N GLN A 358 -3.50 -24.75 13.30
CA GLN A 358 -4.12 -23.92 14.34
C GLN A 358 -3.83 -24.48 15.73
N GLU A 359 -3.99 -25.80 15.91
CA GLU A 359 -3.74 -26.45 17.20
C GLU A 359 -2.25 -26.40 17.58
N LYS A 360 -1.36 -26.65 16.63
CA LYS A 360 0.08 -26.57 16.87
C LYS A 360 0.51 -25.14 17.29
N CYS A 361 -0.06 -24.11 16.68
CA CYS A 361 0.15 -22.71 17.13
C CYS A 361 -0.37 -22.53 18.56
N ARG A 362 -1.56 -23.06 18.87
CA ARG A 362 -2.16 -22.95 20.19
C ARG A 362 -1.27 -23.57 21.27
N GLU A 363 -0.75 -24.77 21.02
CA GLU A 363 0.18 -25.48 21.91
C GLU A 363 1.45 -24.65 22.18
N GLU A 364 2.03 -24.08 21.12
CA GLU A 364 3.21 -23.19 21.23
C GLU A 364 2.89 -21.98 22.11
N ILE A 365 1.78 -21.32 21.86
CA ILE A 365 1.34 -20.12 22.59
C ILE A 365 1.05 -20.47 24.06
N GLN A 366 0.40 -21.60 24.33
CA GLN A 366 0.08 -22.05 25.70
C GLN A 366 1.37 -22.28 26.50
N GLU A 367 2.40 -22.84 25.90
CA GLU A 367 3.69 -23.06 26.59
C GLU A 367 4.37 -21.71 26.92
N VAL A 368 4.33 -20.73 26.01
CA VAL A 368 4.88 -19.38 26.25
C VAL A 368 4.11 -18.68 27.40
N MET A 369 2.80 -18.90 27.46
CA MET A 369 1.92 -18.23 28.45
C MET A 369 1.78 -18.99 29.77
N LYS A 370 2.50 -20.09 29.93
CA LYS A 370 2.41 -20.97 31.10
C LYS A 370 2.81 -20.24 32.38
N GLY A 371 1.96 -20.35 33.41
CA GLY A 371 2.21 -19.75 34.72
C GLY A 371 1.95 -18.24 34.82
N ARG A 372 1.43 -17.63 33.77
CA ARG A 372 1.10 -16.19 33.78
C ARG A 372 -0.34 -15.97 34.23
N GLU A 373 -0.54 -15.00 35.13
CA GLU A 373 -1.87 -14.58 35.57
C GLU A 373 -2.57 -13.74 34.49
N LEU A 374 -1.81 -12.89 33.80
CA LEU A 374 -2.34 -12.03 32.74
C LEU A 374 -2.03 -12.61 31.36
N GLU A 375 -3.06 -12.68 30.53
CA GLU A 375 -2.92 -13.11 29.14
C GLU A 375 -2.46 -11.94 28.28
N GLU A 376 -1.25 -11.41 28.56
CA GLU A 376 -0.62 -10.35 27.80
C GLU A 376 0.73 -10.83 27.26
N LEU A 377 1.02 -10.53 25.99
CA LEU A 377 2.29 -10.85 25.36
C LEU A 377 3.25 -9.68 25.52
N GLU A 378 4.48 -9.99 25.86
CA GLU A 378 5.60 -9.06 25.89
C GLU A 378 6.43 -9.17 24.62
N TRP A 379 7.29 -8.17 24.37
CA TRP A 379 8.13 -8.12 23.17
C TRP A 379 9.02 -9.39 23.02
N ASP A 380 9.57 -9.84 24.13
CA ASP A 380 10.50 -10.97 24.11
C ASP A 380 9.81 -12.32 23.83
N ASP A 381 8.50 -12.41 24.12
CA ASP A 381 7.69 -13.60 23.81
C ASP A 381 7.57 -13.82 22.29
N LEU A 382 7.65 -12.76 21.50
CA LEU A 382 7.50 -12.84 20.04
C LEU A 382 8.57 -13.73 19.41
N THR A 383 9.74 -13.83 20.04
CA THR A 383 10.84 -14.72 19.58
C THR A 383 10.56 -16.18 19.92
N GLN A 384 9.66 -16.46 20.87
CA GLN A 384 9.28 -17.78 21.32
C GLN A 384 8.09 -18.37 20.55
N LEU A 385 7.67 -17.68 19.46
CA LEU A 385 6.56 -18.11 18.60
C LEU A 385 7.06 -18.44 17.16
N PRO A 386 8.05 -19.33 17.02
CA PRO A 386 8.59 -19.62 15.68
C PRO A 386 7.58 -20.28 14.75
N PHE A 387 6.80 -21.26 15.21
CA PHE A 387 5.83 -21.95 14.35
C PHE A 387 4.67 -21.02 13.97
N THR A 388 4.15 -20.25 14.92
CA THR A 388 3.12 -19.22 14.64
C THR A 388 3.64 -18.23 13.60
N THR A 389 4.92 -17.81 13.71
CA THR A 389 5.56 -16.90 12.74
C THR A 389 5.65 -17.56 11.36
N MET A 390 5.96 -18.86 11.27
CA MET A 390 5.97 -19.60 10.01
C MET A 390 4.58 -19.61 9.35
N CYS A 391 3.52 -19.80 10.14
CA CYS A 391 2.14 -19.76 9.65
C CYS A 391 1.76 -18.37 9.12
N ILE A 392 2.17 -17.31 9.83
CA ILE A 392 1.96 -15.91 9.37
C ILE A 392 2.68 -15.70 8.03
N LYS A 393 3.96 -16.09 7.95
CA LYS A 393 4.76 -15.94 6.72
C LYS A 393 4.14 -16.70 5.53
N GLU A 394 3.66 -17.94 5.75
CA GLU A 394 3.04 -18.73 4.70
C GLU A 394 1.72 -18.11 4.22
N SER A 395 0.96 -17.53 5.15
CA SER A 395 -0.26 -16.80 4.80
C SER A 395 0.06 -15.56 3.95
N LEU A 396 1.07 -14.78 4.35
CA LEU A 396 1.52 -13.60 3.60
C LEU A 396 2.08 -13.97 2.22
N ARG A 397 2.66 -15.18 2.07
CA ARG A 397 3.12 -15.69 0.76
C ARG A 397 1.93 -15.95 -0.17
N GLN A 398 0.89 -16.62 0.34
CA GLN A 398 -0.29 -16.99 -0.48
C GLN A 398 -1.22 -15.81 -0.71
N TYR A 399 -1.34 -14.94 0.29
CA TYR A 399 -2.29 -13.81 0.29
C TYR A 399 -1.55 -12.53 0.72
N PRO A 400 -0.57 -12.06 -0.09
CA PRO A 400 0.12 -10.81 0.27
C PRO A 400 -0.86 -9.64 0.23
N PRO A 401 -0.95 -8.82 1.30
CA PRO A 401 -1.84 -7.67 1.30
C PRO A 401 -1.59 -6.74 0.10
N VAL A 402 -0.32 -6.42 -0.18
CA VAL A 402 0.05 -5.66 -1.37
C VAL A 402 0.35 -6.65 -2.49
N THR A 403 -0.57 -6.78 -3.45
CA THR A 403 -0.47 -7.79 -4.52
C THR A 403 0.56 -7.42 -5.58
N LEU A 404 0.83 -6.11 -5.73
CA LEU A 404 1.84 -5.63 -6.68
C LEU A 404 2.40 -4.28 -6.21
N VAL A 405 3.64 -4.02 -6.57
CA VAL A 405 4.25 -2.70 -6.41
C VAL A 405 4.70 -2.22 -7.79
N SER A 406 4.73 -0.90 -7.97
CA SER A 406 5.08 -0.31 -9.25
C SER A 406 6.29 0.62 -9.12
N ARG A 407 7.12 0.65 -10.15
CA ARG A 407 8.31 1.52 -10.25
C ARG A 407 8.34 2.16 -11.64
N GLN A 408 8.94 3.32 -11.72
CA GLN A 408 9.24 3.97 -13.01
C GLN A 408 10.77 4.02 -13.17
N CYS A 409 11.28 3.43 -14.25
CA CYS A 409 12.72 3.40 -14.49
C CYS A 409 13.18 4.77 -15.02
N THR A 410 14.05 5.47 -14.29
CA THR A 410 14.57 6.79 -14.72
C THR A 410 15.78 6.67 -15.64
N GLU A 411 16.32 5.45 -15.78
CA GLU A 411 17.39 5.11 -16.73
C GLU A 411 17.18 3.68 -17.24
N ASP A 412 17.99 3.25 -18.19
CA ASP A 412 17.93 1.89 -18.72
C ASP A 412 18.38 0.88 -17.66
N ILE A 413 17.58 -0.17 -17.44
CA ILE A 413 17.91 -1.24 -16.47
C ILE A 413 18.14 -2.54 -17.24
N LYS A 414 19.35 -3.11 -17.10
CA LYS A 414 19.72 -4.38 -17.73
C LYS A 414 19.19 -5.56 -16.91
N LEU A 415 18.52 -6.49 -17.57
CA LEU A 415 18.04 -7.75 -16.97
C LEU A 415 19.11 -8.85 -17.09
N PRO A 416 19.05 -9.90 -16.26
CA PRO A 416 20.05 -10.99 -16.29
C PRO A 416 20.16 -11.72 -17.64
N ASP A 417 19.08 -11.75 -18.41
CA ASP A 417 19.05 -12.41 -19.73
C ASP A 417 19.54 -11.49 -20.86
N GLY A 418 20.04 -10.30 -20.53
CA GLY A 418 20.58 -9.33 -21.49
C GLY A 418 19.56 -8.33 -22.03
N ARG A 419 18.25 -8.56 -21.84
CA ARG A 419 17.22 -7.59 -22.24
C ARG A 419 17.37 -6.30 -21.41
N ILE A 420 16.91 -5.19 -21.97
CA ILE A 420 17.01 -3.88 -21.33
C ILE A 420 15.61 -3.29 -21.18
N ILE A 421 15.27 -2.91 -19.95
CA ILE A 421 14.06 -2.12 -19.67
C ILE A 421 14.41 -0.67 -20.00
N PRO A 422 13.74 -0.05 -20.98
CA PRO A 422 14.08 1.32 -21.36
C PRO A 422 13.74 2.34 -20.27
N LYS A 423 14.54 3.39 -20.21
CA LYS A 423 14.23 4.61 -19.46
C LYS A 423 12.78 5.07 -19.73
N GLY A 424 12.07 5.49 -18.69
CA GLY A 424 10.69 5.95 -18.77
C GLY A 424 9.66 4.84 -18.64
N MET A 425 10.09 3.56 -18.63
CA MET A 425 9.16 2.44 -18.52
C MET A 425 8.62 2.29 -17.10
N GLY A 426 7.29 2.04 -17.01
CA GLY A 426 6.67 1.53 -15.81
C GLY A 426 6.91 0.03 -15.67
N ALA A 427 7.33 -0.42 -14.50
CA ALA A 427 7.52 -1.83 -14.17
C ALA A 427 6.63 -2.19 -12.98
N ARG A 428 5.71 -3.12 -13.19
CA ARG A 428 4.87 -3.71 -12.14
C ARG A 428 5.49 -5.01 -11.66
N LEU A 429 5.71 -5.10 -10.37
CA LEU A 429 6.37 -6.23 -9.71
C LEU A 429 5.28 -6.97 -8.92
N GLY A 430 4.91 -8.15 -9.41
CA GLY A 430 3.80 -8.92 -8.86
C GLY A 430 4.21 -9.74 -7.64
N CYS A 431 3.68 -9.43 -6.48
CA CYS A 431 3.89 -10.21 -5.26
C CYS A 431 3.08 -11.52 -5.29
N LEU A 432 1.85 -11.48 -5.80
CA LEU A 432 1.00 -12.67 -5.97
C LEU A 432 1.61 -13.69 -6.95
N GLY A 433 2.26 -13.22 -8.01
CA GLY A 433 2.86 -14.09 -9.03
C GLY A 433 4.04 -14.91 -8.52
N GLN A 434 4.72 -14.46 -7.47
CA GLN A 434 5.89 -15.14 -6.91
C GLN A 434 5.57 -16.48 -6.25
N THR A 435 4.29 -16.78 -6.01
CA THR A 435 3.86 -18.06 -5.45
C THR A 435 4.20 -19.27 -6.34
N HIS A 436 4.57 -19.03 -7.62
CA HIS A 436 4.79 -20.11 -8.61
C HIS A 436 6.23 -20.62 -8.68
N LEU A 437 7.15 -20.01 -7.98
CA LEU A 437 8.60 -20.29 -8.14
C LEU A 437 9.15 -21.31 -7.16
N GLN A 438 8.30 -22.18 -6.60
CA GLN A 438 8.75 -23.13 -5.58
C GLN A 438 8.50 -24.59 -5.99
N ALA A 439 9.43 -25.48 -5.61
CA ALA A 439 9.38 -26.91 -5.87
C ALA A 439 8.16 -27.62 -5.24
N VAL A 440 7.57 -27.03 -4.18
CA VAL A 440 6.32 -27.52 -3.58
C VAL A 440 5.16 -26.77 -4.25
N PRO A 441 4.04 -27.46 -4.63
CA PRO A 441 2.93 -26.80 -5.28
C PRO A 441 2.48 -25.53 -4.56
N PRO A 442 2.41 -24.43 -5.24
CA PRO A 442 2.09 -23.12 -4.61
C PRO A 442 0.75 -23.05 -3.88
N UNK A 443 0.12 -23.79 -4.10
CA UNK A 443 -1.11 -23.88 -3.63
C UNK A 443 -1.22 -24.45 -2.40
N VAL A 444 -0.38 -25.21 -2.10
CA VAL A 444 -0.43 -25.92 -0.82
C VAL A 444 0.06 -24.99 0.29
N TYR A 445 -0.76 -24.82 1.30
CA TYR A 445 -0.37 -24.08 2.52
C TYR A 445 0.55 -24.99 3.34
N ASN A 446 1.81 -24.57 3.51
CA ASN A 446 2.81 -25.36 4.23
C ASN A 446 3.78 -24.42 4.99
N PRO A 447 3.53 -24.18 6.29
CA PRO A 447 4.39 -23.29 7.10
C PRO A 447 5.87 -23.73 7.15
N TYR A 448 6.14 -25.03 7.01
CA TYR A 448 7.52 -25.57 7.03
C TYR A 448 8.39 -25.08 5.86
N ARG A 449 7.82 -24.36 4.89
CA ARG A 449 8.63 -23.61 3.91
C ARG A 449 9.54 -22.58 4.59
N PHE A 450 9.13 -22.08 5.74
CA PHE A 450 9.83 -21.04 6.50
C PHE A 450 10.61 -21.58 7.69
N ASP A 451 10.74 -22.90 7.78
CA ASP A 451 11.57 -23.56 8.78
C ASP A 451 13.04 -23.20 8.52
N PRO A 452 13.77 -22.67 9.52
CA PRO A 452 15.20 -22.37 9.35
C PRO A 452 16.04 -23.59 8.96
N ASP A 453 15.61 -24.78 9.36
CA ASP A 453 16.32 -26.04 9.06
C ASP A 453 15.97 -26.61 7.68
N ASN A 454 15.11 -25.94 6.91
CA ASN A 454 14.74 -26.39 5.57
C ASN A 454 15.94 -26.26 4.62
N PRO A 455 16.44 -27.38 4.03
CA PRO A 455 17.66 -27.35 3.21
C PRO A 455 17.51 -26.66 1.86
N GLN A 456 16.29 -26.29 1.47
CA GLN A 456 16.06 -25.63 0.18
C GLN A 456 16.58 -24.19 0.19
N GLN A 457 17.67 -23.96 -0.52
CA GLN A 457 18.17 -22.60 -0.73
C GLN A 457 17.26 -21.87 -1.71
N ARG A 458 16.65 -20.79 -1.25
CA ARG A 458 15.75 -19.96 -2.05
C ARG A 458 16.29 -18.54 -2.16
N SER A 459 16.04 -17.93 -3.31
CA SER A 459 16.33 -16.50 -3.45
C SER A 459 15.57 -15.71 -2.37
N PRO A 460 16.21 -14.78 -1.65
CA PRO A 460 15.48 -13.91 -0.72
C PRO A 460 14.33 -13.15 -1.38
N LEU A 461 14.41 -12.95 -2.71
CA LEU A 461 13.38 -12.26 -3.49
C LEU A 461 12.23 -13.18 -3.93
N ALA A 462 12.27 -14.47 -3.56
CA ALA A 462 11.14 -15.39 -3.76
C ALA A 462 10.02 -15.15 -2.71
N TYR A 463 10.29 -14.31 -1.70
CA TYR A 463 9.33 -13.95 -0.65
C TYR A 463 9.50 -12.49 -0.30
N VAL A 464 8.64 -11.63 -0.87
CA VAL A 464 8.75 -10.17 -0.69
C VAL A 464 7.39 -9.51 -0.34
N PRO A 465 6.65 -10.00 0.67
CA PRO A 465 5.39 -9.36 1.04
C PRO A 465 5.58 -7.95 1.62
N PHE A 466 6.79 -7.64 2.08
CA PHE A 466 7.19 -6.33 2.58
C PHE A 466 8.10 -5.58 1.57
N SER A 467 8.07 -5.99 0.29
CA SER A 467 8.96 -5.51 -0.75
C SER A 467 10.43 -5.82 -0.39
N ALA A 468 11.38 -5.20 -1.08
CA ALA A 468 12.83 -5.39 -0.86
C ALA A 468 13.59 -4.15 -1.33
N GLY A 469 14.89 -4.09 -1.00
CA GLY A 469 15.76 -2.99 -1.40
C GLY A 469 15.54 -1.72 -0.60
N PRO A 470 16.05 -0.58 -1.08
CA PRO A 470 15.99 0.68 -0.31
C PRO A 470 14.56 1.12 0.04
N ARG A 471 13.58 0.80 -0.80
CA ARG A 471 12.17 1.16 -0.61
C ARG A 471 11.32 0.00 -0.05
N ASN A 472 11.92 -0.88 0.74
CA ASN A 472 11.19 -1.91 1.47
C ASN A 472 10.27 -1.28 2.54
N CYS A 473 9.35 -2.06 3.07
CA CYS A 473 8.42 -1.61 4.11
C CYS A 473 9.18 -1.22 5.38
N ILE A 474 9.04 0.03 5.80
CA ILE A 474 9.63 0.54 7.03
C ILE A 474 8.91 -0.02 8.26
N GLY A 475 7.61 -0.31 8.13
CA GLY A 475 6.75 -0.81 9.21
C GLY A 475 6.74 -2.34 9.38
N GLN A 476 7.67 -3.08 8.74
CA GLN A 476 7.64 -4.55 8.78
C GLN A 476 7.68 -5.10 10.21
N SER A 477 8.55 -4.56 11.09
CA SER A 477 8.67 -5.02 12.48
C SER A 477 7.39 -4.73 13.28
N PHE A 478 6.80 -3.55 13.08
CA PHE A 478 5.52 -3.15 13.67
C PHE A 478 4.41 -4.14 13.26
N ALA A 479 4.22 -4.33 11.96
CA ALA A 479 3.16 -5.20 11.43
C ALA A 479 3.34 -6.65 11.90
N MET A 480 4.57 -7.16 11.89
CA MET A 480 4.83 -8.55 12.34
C MET A 480 4.61 -8.71 13.85
N ALA A 481 4.92 -7.70 14.65
CA ALA A 481 4.66 -7.73 16.10
C ALA A 481 3.16 -7.74 16.36
N GLU A 482 2.42 -6.82 15.74
CA GLU A 482 0.96 -6.73 15.87
C GLU A 482 0.29 -8.05 15.43
N MET A 483 0.71 -8.59 14.27
CA MET A 483 0.14 -9.85 13.77
C MET A 483 0.38 -11.02 14.73
N ARG A 484 1.60 -11.12 15.33
CA ARG A 484 1.90 -12.19 16.29
C ARG A 484 1.02 -12.08 17.53
N VAL A 485 0.86 -10.86 18.09
CA VAL A 485 0.03 -10.62 19.28
C VAL A 485 -1.42 -11.02 19.00
N VAL A 486 -1.98 -10.50 17.90
CA VAL A 486 -3.40 -10.73 17.57
C VAL A 486 -3.66 -12.22 17.31
N VAL A 487 -2.79 -12.89 16.56
CA VAL A 487 -2.92 -14.33 16.27
C VAL A 487 -2.82 -15.13 17.58
N ALA A 488 -1.80 -14.85 18.39
CA ALA A 488 -1.56 -15.61 19.63
C ALA A 488 -2.76 -15.46 20.57
N LEU A 489 -3.20 -14.25 20.87
CA LEU A 489 -4.34 -14.03 21.78
C LEU A 489 -5.64 -14.61 21.22
N THR A 490 -5.83 -14.55 19.90
CA THR A 490 -7.01 -15.11 19.24
C THR A 490 -7.05 -16.65 19.42
N LEU A 491 -5.93 -17.33 19.14
CA LEU A 491 -5.87 -18.79 19.25
C LEU A 491 -5.92 -19.29 20.69
N LEU A 492 -5.43 -18.47 21.62
CA LEU A 492 -5.50 -18.78 23.05
C LEU A 492 -6.94 -18.79 23.55
N ARG A 493 -7.78 -17.91 23.02
CA ARG A 493 -9.13 -17.61 23.54
C ARG A 493 -10.26 -18.18 22.69
N PHE A 494 -9.99 -18.53 21.44
CA PHE A 494 -11.03 -18.97 20.49
C PHE A 494 -10.55 -20.11 19.62
N ARG A 495 -11.49 -20.96 19.24
CA ARG A 495 -11.33 -21.93 18.15
C ARG A 495 -11.98 -21.34 16.92
N LEU A 496 -11.26 -21.39 15.78
CA LEU A 496 -11.75 -20.83 14.53
C LEU A 496 -12.02 -21.95 13.52
N SER A 497 -13.11 -21.84 12.76
CA SER A 497 -13.36 -22.69 11.61
C SER A 497 -14.00 -21.87 10.49
N VAL A 498 -13.80 -22.31 9.24
CA VAL A 498 -14.32 -21.59 8.06
C VAL A 498 -15.85 -21.77 8.01
N ASP A 499 -16.56 -20.66 7.80
CA ASP A 499 -18.00 -20.72 7.53
C ASP A 499 -18.21 -21.16 6.06
N ARG A 500 -18.46 -22.46 5.88
CA ARG A 500 -18.59 -23.08 4.54
C ARG A 500 -19.84 -22.65 3.77
N THR A 501 -20.76 -21.93 4.40
CA THR A 501 -21.94 -21.39 3.71
C THR A 501 -21.58 -20.18 2.84
N ARG A 502 -20.42 -19.57 3.07
CA ARG A 502 -19.94 -18.38 2.38
C ARG A 502 -18.61 -18.67 1.67
N LYS A 503 -18.62 -18.55 0.34
CA LYS A 503 -17.40 -18.78 -0.46
C LYS A 503 -16.45 -17.57 -0.35
N VAL A 504 -15.21 -17.81 0.02
CA VAL A 504 -14.17 -16.80 0.06
C VAL A 504 -13.54 -16.70 -1.33
N ARG A 505 -13.63 -15.52 -1.95
CA ARG A 505 -13.04 -15.22 -3.27
C ARG A 505 -12.20 -13.97 -3.15
N ARG A 506 -10.98 -14.03 -3.67
CA ARG A 506 -10.04 -12.90 -3.65
C ARG A 506 -10.51 -11.78 -4.55
N LYS A 507 -10.29 -10.57 -4.09
CA LYS A 507 -10.56 -9.34 -4.84
C LYS A 507 -9.31 -8.46 -4.77
N PRO A 508 -8.47 -8.47 -5.82
CA PRO A 508 -7.28 -7.62 -5.84
C PRO A 508 -7.72 -6.17 -6.06
N GLU A 509 -7.53 -5.38 -5.04
CA GLU A 509 -7.71 -3.93 -5.06
C GLU A 509 -6.36 -3.29 -4.74
N LEU A 510 -6.35 -2.09 -4.18
CA LEU A 510 -5.12 -1.47 -3.68
C LEU A 510 -4.44 -2.40 -2.68
N ILE A 511 -5.26 -2.99 -1.80
CA ILE A 511 -4.89 -4.06 -0.87
C ILE A 511 -5.76 -5.28 -1.19
N LEU A 512 -5.23 -6.48 -1.00
CA LEU A 512 -5.96 -7.73 -1.27
C LEU A 512 -7.15 -7.87 -0.31
N ARG A 513 -8.34 -7.89 -0.85
CA ARG A 513 -9.59 -8.07 -0.12
C ARG A 513 -10.32 -9.31 -0.62
N THR A 514 -11.57 -9.44 -0.24
CA THR A 514 -12.50 -10.48 -0.72
C THR A 514 -13.74 -9.83 -1.32
N GLU A 515 -14.45 -10.58 -2.15
CA GLU A 515 -15.70 -10.12 -2.76
C GLU A 515 -16.83 -9.97 -1.73
N SER A 516 -16.84 -10.80 -0.67
CA SER A 516 -17.97 -10.92 0.27
C SER A 516 -17.55 -11.13 1.72
N GLY A 517 -16.33 -10.70 2.11
CA GLY A 517 -15.78 -10.88 3.45
C GLY A 517 -15.09 -12.21 3.66
N ILE A 518 -14.41 -12.35 4.78
CA ILE A 518 -13.85 -13.61 5.30
C ILE A 518 -14.66 -13.99 6.55
N TRP A 519 -15.61 -14.88 6.37
CA TRP A 519 -16.52 -15.29 7.44
C TRP A 519 -15.97 -16.53 8.13
N LEU A 520 -15.67 -16.38 9.41
CA LEU A 520 -15.20 -17.48 10.27
C LEU A 520 -16.18 -17.71 11.39
N LYS A 521 -16.40 -18.98 11.74
CA LYS A 521 -17.08 -19.38 12.95
C LYS A 521 -16.09 -19.26 14.10
N VAL A 522 -16.44 -18.45 15.08
CA VAL A 522 -15.63 -18.13 16.26
C VAL A 522 -16.29 -18.78 17.47
N GLU A 523 -15.58 -19.72 18.10
CA GLU A 523 -16.05 -20.46 19.28
C GLU A 523 -15.19 -20.07 20.48
N PRO A 524 -15.77 -19.43 21.51
CA PRO A 524 -14.99 -19.13 22.71
C PRO A 524 -14.51 -20.42 23.40
N LEU A 525 -13.24 -20.45 23.76
CA LEU A 525 -12.68 -21.52 24.57
C LEU A 525 -12.93 -21.24 26.06
N PRO A 526 -13.03 -22.30 26.91
CA PRO A 526 -13.17 -22.09 28.34
C PRO A 526 -11.96 -21.34 28.91
N PRO A 527 -12.14 -20.54 29.94
CA PRO A 527 -11.00 -19.89 30.61
C PRO A 527 -9.96 -20.93 31.04
N ARG A 528 -8.70 -20.54 31.00
CA ARG A 528 -7.61 -21.39 31.48
C ARG A 528 -7.77 -21.62 33.00
N ALA A 529 -7.60 -22.88 33.39
CA ALA A 529 -7.65 -23.28 34.81
C ALA A 529 -6.38 -22.81 35.55
#